data_9b2ea9aa6004d8b8e7541bc545e8afb7
#
_entry.id   9b2ea9aa6004d8b8e7541bc545e8afb7
#
_cell.length_a   1.000
_cell.length_b   1.000
_cell.length_c   1.000
_cell.angle_alpha   90.00
_cell.angle_beta   90.00
_cell.angle_gamma   90.00
#
_symmetry.space_group_name_H-M   'P 1'
#
loop_
_entity.id
_entity.type
_entity.pdbx_description
1 polymer ?
#
loop_
_entity_poly.entity_id
_entity_poly.type
_entity_poly.pdbx_seq_one_letter_code
_entity_poly.pdbx_strand_id
1 'polypeptide(L)'
;NSYKNKKILITGAGGSIGKELCIQILHLQPKQIILIDNSEYSLYLTNLVLDTLKKSHSYKTNIISLLKSINNSDTMKDTFTRYKPEIVFHAAAYKHVSLVETNPIESIKNNVFGSLNVIKAALYSNVKQFILISTDKAVRPSNVMGATKRLSEIILQSYVSNKIDIEYNIVRFGNVIGSRASVIPLFNYQIKQ
;
A
#
# COMPACT_ATOMS: atom_id res chain seq x y z
N ASN A 1 -21.43 -6.70 -3.32
CA ASN A 1 -20.14 -6.04 -3.44
C ASN A 1 -19.76 -5.43 -2.09
N SER A 2 -18.80 -6.05 -1.40
CA SER A 2 -18.37 -5.69 -0.04
C SER A 2 -17.67 -4.32 0.05
N TYR A 3 -17.23 -3.75 -1.07
CA TYR A 3 -16.53 -2.45 -1.13
C TYR A 3 -17.43 -1.26 -1.50
N LYS A 4 -18.64 -1.52 -2.03
CA LYS A 4 -19.58 -0.46 -2.40
C LYS A 4 -19.95 0.38 -1.18
N ASN A 5 -19.97 1.70 -1.33
CA ASN A 5 -20.26 2.67 -0.26
C ASN A 5 -19.26 2.73 0.90
N LYS A 6 -18.12 2.02 0.83
CA LYS A 6 -17.08 2.02 1.86
C LYS A 6 -16.08 3.16 1.68
N LYS A 7 -15.41 3.53 2.77
CA LYS A 7 -14.25 4.41 2.77
C LYS A 7 -13.00 3.53 2.78
N ILE A 8 -12.18 3.63 1.74
CA ILE A 8 -11.02 2.77 1.53
C ILE A 8 -9.76 3.61 1.50
N LEU A 9 -8.74 3.23 2.25
CA LEU A 9 -7.44 3.88 2.28
C LEU A 9 -6.39 2.96 1.65
N ILE A 10 -5.55 3.53 0.78
CA ILE A 10 -4.49 2.81 0.09
C ILE A 10 -3.18 3.56 0.34
N THR A 11 -2.22 2.92 0.98
CA THR A 11 -0.85 3.44 1.12
C THR A 11 0.03 2.91 -0.01
N GLY A 12 1.03 3.69 -0.43
CA GLY A 12 1.84 3.36 -1.60
C GLY A 12 1.03 3.44 -2.89
N ALA A 13 0.05 4.35 -2.94
CA ALA A 13 -0.91 4.48 -4.03
C ALA A 13 -0.27 4.88 -5.38
N GLY A 14 0.93 5.49 -5.37
CA GLY A 14 1.70 5.82 -6.56
C GLY A 14 2.56 4.67 -7.10
N GLY A 15 2.77 3.60 -6.31
CA GLY A 15 3.48 2.40 -6.74
C GLY A 15 2.69 1.57 -7.75
N SER A 16 3.36 0.62 -8.44
CA SER A 16 2.70 -0.20 -9.47
C SER A 16 1.48 -0.95 -8.92
N ILE A 17 1.62 -1.59 -7.75
CA ILE A 17 0.53 -2.34 -7.12
C ILE A 17 -0.52 -1.39 -6.55
N GLY A 18 -0.10 -0.33 -5.84
CA GLY A 18 -1.02 0.62 -5.24
C GLY A 18 -1.89 1.34 -6.30
N LYS A 19 -1.29 1.75 -7.42
CA LYS A 19 -2.03 2.35 -8.54
C LYS A 19 -3.06 1.39 -9.13
N GLU A 20 -2.68 0.16 -9.38
CA GLU A 20 -3.61 -0.86 -9.92
C GLU A 20 -4.73 -1.15 -8.93
N LEU A 21 -4.43 -1.28 -7.64
CA LEU A 21 -5.46 -1.40 -6.60
C LEU A 21 -6.43 -0.21 -6.62
N CYS A 22 -5.92 1.03 -6.75
CA CYS A 22 -6.77 2.22 -6.85
C CYS A 22 -7.74 2.12 -8.04
N ILE A 23 -7.26 1.67 -9.21
CA ILE A 23 -8.07 1.50 -10.42
C ILE A 23 -9.15 0.43 -10.20
N GLN A 24 -8.78 -0.75 -9.74
CA GLN A 24 -9.72 -1.85 -9.52
C GLN A 24 -10.76 -1.51 -8.44
N ILE A 25 -10.34 -0.85 -7.38
CA ILE A 25 -11.23 -0.41 -6.30
C ILE A 25 -12.19 0.68 -6.80
N LEU A 26 -11.75 1.59 -7.66
CA LEU A 26 -12.63 2.61 -8.25
C LEU A 26 -13.79 1.99 -9.04
N HIS A 27 -13.54 0.91 -9.79
CA HIS A 27 -14.58 0.18 -10.51
C HIS A 27 -15.64 -0.47 -9.57
N LEU A 28 -15.30 -0.71 -8.32
CA LEU A 28 -16.22 -1.21 -7.29
C LEU A 28 -17.09 -0.12 -6.66
N GLN A 29 -16.90 1.14 -7.06
CA GLN A 29 -17.66 2.32 -6.66
C GLN A 29 -17.78 2.50 -5.14
N PRO A 30 -16.64 2.56 -4.41
CA PRO A 30 -16.70 2.90 -2.99
C PRO A 30 -17.18 4.34 -2.80
N LYS A 31 -17.60 4.67 -1.58
CA LYS A 31 -17.95 6.06 -1.22
C LYS A 31 -16.75 6.99 -1.35
N GLN A 32 -15.58 6.51 -0.91
CA GLN A 32 -14.37 7.32 -0.88
C GLN A 32 -13.13 6.45 -1.03
N ILE A 33 -12.14 6.93 -1.77
CA ILE A 33 -10.78 6.36 -1.83
C ILE A 33 -9.80 7.41 -1.31
N ILE A 34 -9.01 7.06 -0.30
CA ILE A 34 -7.95 7.90 0.26
C ILE A 34 -6.60 7.31 -0.18
N LEU A 35 -5.87 8.05 -0.98
CA LEU A 35 -4.57 7.68 -1.49
C LEU A 35 -3.48 8.31 -0.65
N ILE A 36 -2.50 7.53 -0.22
CA ILE A 36 -1.31 8.02 0.48
C ILE A 36 -0.07 7.55 -0.27
N ASP A 37 0.78 8.50 -0.60
CA ASP A 37 2.12 8.24 -1.15
C ASP A 37 3.07 9.37 -0.73
N ASN A 38 4.37 9.09 -0.65
CA ASN A 38 5.40 10.09 -0.39
C ASN A 38 6.06 10.64 -1.67
N SER A 39 5.72 10.09 -2.83
CA SER A 39 6.15 10.56 -4.15
C SER A 39 5.07 11.43 -4.78
N GLU A 40 5.31 12.74 -4.85
CA GLU A 40 4.41 13.68 -5.52
C GLU A 40 4.11 13.25 -6.94
N TYR A 41 5.15 12.99 -7.73
CA TYR A 41 5.01 12.60 -9.13
C TYR A 41 4.18 11.33 -9.32
N SER A 42 4.43 10.30 -8.52
CA SER A 42 3.70 9.03 -8.64
C SER A 42 2.23 9.18 -8.22
N LEU A 43 1.97 9.97 -7.18
CA LEU A 43 0.63 10.27 -6.72
C LEU A 43 -0.16 11.09 -7.75
N TYR A 44 0.47 12.10 -8.36
CA TYR A 44 -0.10 12.89 -9.45
C TYR A 44 -0.51 12.01 -10.64
N LEU A 45 0.38 11.12 -11.11
CA LEU A 45 0.06 10.22 -12.22
C LEU A 45 -1.08 9.26 -11.89
N THR A 46 -1.17 8.80 -10.65
CA THR A 46 -2.28 7.94 -10.22
C THR A 46 -3.59 8.73 -10.22
N ASN A 47 -3.59 9.95 -9.70
CA ASN A 47 -4.75 10.84 -9.71
C ASN A 47 -5.27 11.09 -11.13
N LEU A 48 -4.37 11.42 -12.05
CA LEU A 48 -4.74 11.70 -13.45
C LEU A 48 -5.50 10.52 -14.09
N VAL A 49 -5.03 9.30 -13.85
CA VAL A 49 -5.71 8.09 -14.34
C VAL A 49 -7.06 7.89 -13.69
N LEU A 50 -7.15 8.05 -12.37
CA LEU A 50 -8.41 7.87 -11.64
C LEU A 50 -9.45 8.93 -12.02
N ASP A 51 -9.05 10.18 -12.21
CA ASP A 51 -9.94 11.27 -12.64
C ASP A 51 -10.47 11.01 -14.06
N THR A 52 -9.63 10.51 -14.96
CA THR A 52 -10.04 10.12 -16.31
C THR A 52 -11.06 9.00 -16.27
N LEU A 53 -10.79 7.92 -15.52
CA LEU A 53 -11.73 6.80 -15.36
C LEU A 53 -13.03 7.22 -14.69
N LYS A 54 -12.95 8.07 -13.66
CA LYS A 54 -14.12 8.58 -12.96
C LYS A 54 -15.03 9.36 -13.90
N LYS A 55 -14.46 10.21 -14.75
CA LYS A 55 -15.22 10.99 -15.75
C LYS A 55 -15.83 10.10 -16.81
N SER A 56 -15.05 9.19 -17.41
CA SER A 56 -15.51 8.30 -18.51
C SER A 56 -16.65 7.37 -18.09
N HIS A 57 -16.65 6.91 -16.83
CA HIS A 57 -17.67 6.01 -16.30
C HIS A 57 -18.72 6.69 -15.41
N SER A 58 -18.66 8.02 -15.25
CA SER A 58 -19.57 8.79 -14.39
C SER A 58 -19.61 8.31 -12.93
N TYR A 59 -18.49 7.82 -12.40
CA TYR A 59 -18.42 7.35 -11.01
C TYR A 59 -18.53 8.50 -10.01
N LYS A 60 -19.31 8.30 -8.93
CA LYS A 60 -19.54 9.30 -7.87
C LYS A 60 -18.55 9.20 -6.71
N THR A 61 -17.61 8.26 -6.76
CA THR A 61 -16.59 8.05 -5.73
C THR A 61 -15.80 9.33 -5.44
N ASN A 62 -15.66 9.70 -4.17
CA ASN A 62 -14.80 10.79 -3.75
C ASN A 62 -13.34 10.30 -3.68
N ILE A 63 -12.44 10.96 -4.38
CA ILE A 63 -11.01 10.62 -4.40
C ILE A 63 -10.24 11.71 -3.65
N ILE A 64 -9.44 11.30 -2.66
CA ILE A 64 -8.61 12.20 -1.86
C ILE A 64 -7.17 11.72 -1.94
N SER A 65 -6.27 12.56 -2.41
CA SER A 65 -4.84 12.28 -2.50
C SER A 65 -4.08 13.06 -1.45
N LEU A 66 -3.27 12.33 -0.69
CA LEU A 66 -2.49 12.85 0.41
C LEU A 66 -1.01 12.57 0.17
N LEU A 67 -0.24 13.63 -0.05
CA LEU A 67 1.21 13.56 -0.11
C LEU A 67 1.76 13.43 1.34
N LYS A 68 1.94 12.21 1.79
CA LYS A 68 2.32 11.90 3.17
C LYS A 68 3.21 10.67 3.24
N SER A 69 4.14 10.66 4.21
CA SER A 69 4.96 9.49 4.54
C SER A 69 4.30 8.68 5.65
N ILE A 70 4.33 7.36 5.52
CA ILE A 70 3.91 6.42 6.57
C ILE A 70 4.87 6.41 7.77
N ASN A 71 6.08 6.99 7.63
CA ASN A 71 7.08 7.01 8.69
C ASN A 71 6.73 7.98 9.83
N ASN A 72 5.78 8.88 9.63
CA ASN A 72 5.33 9.81 10.67
C ASN A 72 4.05 9.28 11.32
N SER A 73 4.16 8.87 12.59
CA SER A 73 3.07 8.25 13.35
C SER A 73 1.91 9.22 13.59
N ASP A 74 2.20 10.50 13.90
CA ASP A 74 1.16 11.50 14.18
C ASP A 74 0.38 11.80 12.92
N THR A 75 1.09 11.94 11.79
CA THR A 75 0.47 12.10 10.47
C THR A 75 -0.47 10.94 10.12
N MET A 76 -0.09 9.69 10.43
CA MET A 76 -0.97 8.53 10.21
C MET A 76 -2.16 8.57 11.14
N LYS A 77 -1.95 8.81 12.43
CA LYS A 77 -3.03 8.92 13.43
C LYS A 77 -4.06 9.99 13.03
N ASP A 78 -3.61 11.19 12.66
CA ASP A 78 -4.48 12.29 12.25
C ASP A 78 -5.25 11.95 10.97
N THR A 79 -4.58 11.31 10.00
CA THR A 79 -5.21 10.90 8.75
C THR A 79 -6.34 9.89 9.00
N PHE A 80 -6.08 8.87 9.80
CA PHE A 80 -7.08 7.85 10.11
C PHE A 80 -8.24 8.43 10.94
N THR A 81 -7.95 9.29 11.92
CA THR A 81 -8.96 9.98 12.72
C THR A 81 -9.87 10.87 11.87
N ARG A 82 -9.28 11.61 10.92
CA ARG A 82 -10.01 12.54 10.05
C ARG A 82 -10.88 11.83 9.02
N TYR A 83 -10.34 10.83 8.32
CA TYR A 83 -11.03 10.19 7.20
C TYR A 83 -11.82 8.94 7.60
N LYS A 84 -11.49 8.32 8.72
CA LYS A 84 -12.15 7.13 9.27
C LYS A 84 -12.33 6.03 8.21
N PRO A 85 -11.24 5.51 7.61
CA PRO A 85 -11.34 4.44 6.65
C PRO A 85 -11.90 3.17 7.29
N GLU A 86 -12.73 2.44 6.56
CA GLU A 86 -13.26 1.15 6.98
C GLU A 86 -12.36 0.00 6.52
N ILE A 87 -11.69 0.18 5.37
CA ILE A 87 -10.82 -0.81 4.75
C ILE A 87 -9.48 -0.16 4.42
N VAL A 88 -8.39 -0.88 4.68
CA VAL A 88 -7.02 -0.42 4.41
C VAL A 88 -6.30 -1.42 3.53
N PHE A 89 -5.74 -0.95 2.42
CA PHE A 89 -4.75 -1.67 1.62
C PHE A 89 -3.38 -1.05 1.88
N HIS A 90 -2.51 -1.78 2.53
CA HIS A 90 -1.17 -1.30 2.85
C HIS A 90 -0.17 -1.86 1.83
N ALA A 91 0.15 -1.06 0.79
CA ALA A 91 1.07 -1.42 -0.27
C ALA A 91 2.38 -0.58 -0.27
N ALA A 92 2.51 0.37 0.65
CA ALA A 92 3.73 1.17 0.77
C ALA A 92 4.90 0.32 1.29
N ALA A 93 5.96 0.20 0.49
CA ALA A 93 7.22 -0.46 0.87
C ALA A 93 8.34 -0.14 -0.12
N TYR A 94 9.58 -0.14 0.33
CA TYR A 94 10.75 -0.25 -0.52
C TYR A 94 10.95 -1.72 -0.94
N LYS A 95 11.08 -1.97 -2.24
CA LYS A 95 11.05 -3.33 -2.81
C LYS A 95 12.29 -3.74 -3.62
N HIS A 96 13.14 -2.78 -4.00
CA HIS A 96 14.32 -3.06 -4.82
C HIS A 96 15.42 -3.67 -3.97
N VAL A 97 15.65 -4.98 -4.14
CA VAL A 97 16.55 -5.76 -3.28
C VAL A 97 17.94 -5.13 -3.21
N SER A 98 18.57 -4.79 -4.34
CA SER A 98 19.91 -4.19 -4.38
C SER A 98 20.00 -2.88 -3.61
N LEU A 99 19.00 -1.99 -3.75
CA LEU A 99 18.96 -0.72 -3.04
C LEU A 99 18.69 -0.91 -1.54
N VAL A 100 17.87 -1.89 -1.19
CA VAL A 100 17.55 -2.19 0.20
C VAL A 100 18.75 -2.81 0.92
N GLU A 101 19.52 -3.68 0.27
CA GLU A 101 20.76 -4.25 0.82
C GLU A 101 21.81 -3.18 1.12
N THR A 102 21.93 -2.15 0.28
CA THR A 102 22.85 -1.03 0.52
C THR A 102 22.31 0.03 1.47
N ASN A 103 20.99 0.02 1.75
CA ASN A 103 20.31 0.99 2.63
C ASN A 103 19.37 0.30 3.64
N PRO A 104 19.88 -0.63 4.47
CA PRO A 104 19.02 -1.46 5.32
C PRO A 104 18.26 -0.65 6.38
N ILE A 105 18.88 0.38 6.96
CA ILE A 105 18.25 1.20 8.00
C ILE A 105 17.04 1.95 7.45
N GLU A 106 17.15 2.56 6.28
CA GLU A 106 16.02 3.27 5.65
C GLU A 106 14.90 2.30 5.26
N SER A 107 15.27 1.09 4.86
CA SER A 107 14.30 0.04 4.57
C SER A 107 13.56 -0.43 5.83
N ILE A 108 14.26 -0.61 6.95
CA ILE A 108 13.65 -0.94 8.24
C ILE A 108 12.71 0.20 8.68
N LYS A 109 13.15 1.45 8.62
CA LYS A 109 12.31 2.61 8.96
C LYS A 109 11.02 2.62 8.16
N ASN A 110 11.12 2.46 6.83
CA ASN A 110 9.96 2.52 5.96
C ASN A 110 9.09 1.26 6.03
N ASN A 111 9.68 0.08 5.84
CA ASN A 111 8.91 -1.14 5.70
C ASN A 111 8.41 -1.69 7.05
N VAL A 112 9.20 -1.54 8.12
CA VAL A 112 8.84 -2.08 9.44
C VAL A 112 8.14 -1.03 10.28
N PHE A 113 8.80 0.09 10.60
CA PHE A 113 8.21 1.11 11.46
C PHE A 113 7.09 1.89 10.77
N GLY A 114 7.22 2.16 9.47
CA GLY A 114 6.13 2.73 8.68
C GLY A 114 4.89 1.84 8.68
N SER A 115 5.06 0.52 8.48
CA SER A 115 3.94 -0.44 8.58
C SER A 115 3.34 -0.46 9.99
N LEU A 116 4.17 -0.44 11.03
CA LEU A 116 3.71 -0.36 12.42
C LEU A 116 2.85 0.88 12.68
N ASN A 117 3.25 2.05 12.14
CA ASN A 117 2.48 3.29 12.29
C ASN A 117 1.10 3.17 11.63
N VAL A 118 1.03 2.59 10.42
CA VAL A 118 -0.24 2.37 9.71
C VAL A 118 -1.13 1.37 10.46
N ILE A 119 -0.56 0.28 10.97
CA ILE A 119 -1.28 -0.74 11.75
C ILE A 119 -1.86 -0.11 13.04
N LYS A 120 -1.04 0.62 13.80
CA LYS A 120 -1.49 1.31 15.02
C LYS A 120 -2.61 2.31 14.74
N ALA A 121 -2.48 3.11 13.67
CA ALA A 121 -3.50 4.07 13.28
C ALA A 121 -4.81 3.38 12.86
N ALA A 122 -4.73 2.25 12.16
CA ALA A 122 -5.88 1.45 11.78
C ALA A 122 -6.63 0.88 13.00
N LEU A 123 -5.88 0.33 13.96
CA LEU A 123 -6.45 -0.19 15.22
C LEU A 123 -7.10 0.90 16.07
N TYR A 124 -6.44 2.06 16.18
CA TYR A 124 -6.96 3.21 16.92
C TYR A 124 -8.28 3.75 16.34
N SER A 125 -8.42 3.68 15.01
CA SER A 125 -9.58 4.22 14.28
C SER A 125 -10.68 3.18 13.99
N ASN A 126 -10.59 1.99 14.57
CA ASN A 126 -11.56 0.90 14.40
C ASN A 126 -11.78 0.50 12.93
N VAL A 127 -10.72 0.43 12.15
CA VAL A 127 -10.74 -0.14 10.80
C VAL A 127 -11.32 -1.55 10.86
N LYS A 128 -12.19 -1.92 9.92
CA LYS A 128 -12.84 -3.23 9.90
C LYS A 128 -12.01 -4.27 9.15
N GLN A 129 -11.31 -3.86 8.11
CA GLN A 129 -10.49 -4.78 7.31
C GLN A 129 -9.14 -4.16 6.97
N PHE A 130 -8.06 -4.91 7.22
CA PHE A 130 -6.68 -4.52 6.92
C PHE A 130 -6.02 -5.55 6.01
N ILE A 131 -5.61 -5.13 4.82
CA ILE A 131 -4.94 -5.98 3.84
C ILE A 131 -3.49 -5.52 3.70
N LEU A 132 -2.55 -6.37 4.14
CA LEU A 132 -1.12 -6.15 3.97
C LEU A 132 -0.65 -6.77 2.65
N ILE A 133 -0.13 -5.93 1.77
CA ILE A 133 0.53 -6.39 0.55
C ILE A 133 1.96 -6.83 0.89
N SER A 134 2.23 -8.11 0.74
CA SER A 134 3.53 -8.74 1.02
C SER A 134 4.12 -9.39 -0.23
N THR A 135 5.13 -10.24 -0.06
CA THR A 135 5.89 -10.86 -1.15
C THR A 135 6.23 -12.31 -0.83
N ASP A 136 6.46 -13.10 -1.86
CA ASP A 136 7.04 -14.46 -1.76
C ASP A 136 8.39 -14.46 -1.01
N LYS A 137 9.17 -13.38 -1.13
CA LYS A 137 10.48 -13.21 -0.48
C LYS A 137 10.41 -13.05 1.05
N ALA A 138 9.20 -12.88 1.60
CA ALA A 138 8.96 -12.94 3.05
C ALA A 138 8.91 -14.38 3.59
N VAL A 139 8.84 -15.37 2.71
CA VAL A 139 8.92 -16.79 3.08
C VAL A 139 10.37 -17.21 3.16
N ARG A 140 10.86 -17.52 4.38
CA ARG A 140 12.29 -17.85 4.63
C ARG A 140 13.23 -16.80 4.02
N PRO A 141 13.19 -15.56 4.50
CA PRO A 141 13.85 -14.44 3.84
C PRO A 141 15.37 -14.64 3.81
N SER A 142 15.94 -14.50 2.62
CA SER A 142 17.40 -14.57 2.36
C SER A 142 18.01 -13.19 2.09
N ASN A 143 17.22 -12.10 2.19
CA ASN A 143 17.66 -10.74 1.96
C ASN A 143 16.91 -9.78 2.88
N VAL A 144 17.46 -8.56 3.05
CA VAL A 144 16.92 -7.53 3.95
C VAL A 144 15.49 -7.14 3.57
N MET A 145 15.20 -6.99 2.27
CA MET A 145 13.85 -6.63 1.83
C MET A 145 12.83 -7.69 2.26
N GLY A 146 13.10 -8.96 2.01
CA GLY A 146 12.24 -10.07 2.45
C GLY A 146 12.08 -10.10 3.98
N ALA A 147 13.18 -9.89 4.72
CA ALA A 147 13.16 -9.85 6.19
C ALA A 147 12.29 -8.70 6.72
N THR A 148 12.40 -7.49 6.14
CA THR A 148 11.56 -6.35 6.54
C THR A 148 10.08 -6.61 6.27
N LYS A 149 9.73 -7.26 5.16
CA LYS A 149 8.34 -7.63 4.86
C LYS A 149 7.84 -8.71 5.82
N ARG A 150 8.68 -9.70 6.15
CA ARG A 150 8.31 -10.73 7.14
C ARG A 150 8.08 -10.13 8.53
N LEU A 151 8.91 -9.17 8.96
CA LEU A 151 8.68 -8.46 10.22
C LEU A 151 7.36 -7.69 10.20
N SER A 152 7.01 -7.03 9.09
CA SER A 152 5.71 -6.33 8.96
C SER A 152 4.53 -7.30 9.10
N GLU A 153 4.63 -8.53 8.57
CA GLU A 153 3.62 -9.56 8.73
C GLU A 153 3.47 -10.01 10.19
N ILE A 154 4.60 -10.27 10.87
CA ILE A 154 4.61 -10.68 12.28
C ILE A 154 4.03 -9.58 13.16
N ILE A 155 4.38 -8.32 12.91
CA ILE A 155 3.81 -7.16 13.62
C ILE A 155 2.30 -7.12 13.43
N LEU A 156 1.79 -7.22 12.20
CA LEU A 156 0.35 -7.24 11.96
C LEU A 156 -0.31 -8.37 12.74
N GLN A 157 0.20 -9.58 12.65
CA GLN A 157 -0.33 -10.74 13.36
C GLN A 157 -0.35 -10.52 14.87
N SER A 158 0.75 -10.01 15.47
CA SER A 158 0.85 -9.79 16.91
C SER A 158 -0.13 -8.74 17.44
N TYR A 159 -0.39 -7.69 16.66
CA TYR A 159 -1.30 -6.62 17.05
C TYR A 159 -2.78 -6.98 16.89
N VAL A 160 -3.12 -7.86 15.96
CA VAL A 160 -4.50 -8.18 15.61
C VAL A 160 -4.98 -9.48 16.27
N SER A 161 -4.08 -10.41 16.61
CA SER A 161 -4.43 -11.71 17.23
C SER A 161 -5.28 -11.60 18.50
N ASN A 162 -5.23 -10.45 19.19
CA ASN A 162 -5.99 -10.19 20.41
C ASN A 162 -7.18 -9.23 20.18
N LYS A 163 -7.51 -8.88 18.93
CA LYS A 163 -8.58 -7.93 18.58
C LYS A 163 -9.62 -8.62 17.69
N ILE A 164 -10.80 -8.88 18.25
CA ILE A 164 -11.88 -9.64 17.60
C ILE A 164 -12.55 -8.84 16.47
N ASP A 165 -12.44 -7.52 16.45
CA ASP A 165 -13.24 -6.63 15.58
C ASP A 165 -12.57 -6.23 14.26
N ILE A 166 -11.36 -6.69 13.99
CA ILE A 166 -10.65 -6.38 12.76
C ILE A 166 -10.29 -7.65 11.99
N GLU A 167 -10.79 -7.75 10.76
CA GLU A 167 -10.36 -8.76 9.81
C GLU A 167 -9.02 -8.34 9.19
N TYR A 168 -8.03 -9.22 9.18
CA TYR A 168 -6.77 -8.95 8.51
C TYR A 168 -6.41 -10.03 7.50
N ASN A 169 -5.80 -9.61 6.41
CA ASN A 169 -5.32 -10.47 5.35
C ASN A 169 -3.89 -10.10 4.98
N ILE A 170 -3.05 -11.10 4.74
CA ILE A 170 -1.70 -10.95 4.22
C ILE A 170 -1.67 -11.58 2.85
N VAL A 171 -1.42 -10.77 1.82
CA VAL A 171 -1.37 -11.23 0.44
C VAL A 171 0.08 -11.26 -0.03
N ARG A 172 0.58 -12.45 -0.35
CA ARG A 172 1.92 -12.66 -0.89
C ARG A 172 1.84 -13.00 -2.37
N PHE A 173 2.69 -12.38 -3.16
CA PHE A 173 2.85 -12.71 -4.58
C PHE A 173 4.31 -12.52 -5.01
N GLY A 174 4.68 -13.15 -6.11
CA GLY A 174 6.01 -13.06 -6.72
C GLY A 174 6.16 -11.82 -7.62
N ASN A 175 6.96 -11.96 -8.67
CA ASN A 175 7.19 -10.88 -9.61
C ASN A 175 5.95 -10.61 -10.47
N VAL A 176 5.59 -9.34 -10.59
CA VAL A 176 4.44 -8.90 -11.38
C VAL A 176 4.94 -8.39 -12.74
N ILE A 177 4.39 -8.98 -13.79
CA ILE A 177 4.70 -8.59 -15.18
C ILE A 177 4.30 -7.12 -15.39
N GLY A 178 5.17 -6.34 -16.06
CA GLY A 178 4.90 -4.93 -16.35
C GLY A 178 5.03 -3.97 -15.17
N SER A 179 5.42 -4.44 -13.98
CA SER A 179 5.70 -3.53 -12.86
C SER A 179 6.95 -2.68 -13.13
N ARG A 180 6.95 -1.43 -12.64
CA ARG A 180 8.10 -0.51 -12.80
C ARG A 180 9.37 -1.15 -12.26
N ALA A 181 10.48 -1.01 -13.01
CA ALA A 181 11.79 -1.57 -12.70
C ALA A 181 11.75 -3.09 -12.41
N SER A 182 10.89 -3.84 -13.12
CA SER A 182 10.90 -5.31 -13.13
C SER A 182 11.92 -5.84 -14.14
N VAL A 183 12.21 -7.14 -14.06
CA VAL A 183 13.21 -7.81 -14.90
C VAL A 183 12.90 -7.73 -16.41
N ILE A 184 11.64 -7.72 -16.81
CA ILE A 184 11.23 -7.69 -18.22
C ILE A 184 11.63 -6.39 -18.92
N PRO A 185 11.34 -5.18 -18.41
CA PRO A 185 11.89 -3.94 -18.96
C PRO A 185 13.41 -3.92 -19.03
N LEU A 186 14.10 -4.49 -18.05
CA LEU A 186 15.57 -4.60 -18.07
C LEU A 186 16.05 -5.51 -19.21
N PHE A 187 15.46 -6.68 -19.40
CA PHE A 187 15.79 -7.58 -20.49
C PHE A 187 15.49 -6.95 -21.86
N ASN A 188 14.34 -6.29 -21.99
CA ASN A 188 14.01 -5.57 -23.23
C ASN A 188 15.01 -4.45 -23.56
N TYR A 189 15.55 -3.78 -22.54
CA TYR A 189 16.62 -2.79 -22.72
C TYR A 189 17.94 -3.46 -23.16
N GLN A 190 18.33 -4.56 -22.50
CA GLN A 190 19.56 -5.29 -22.82
C GLN A 190 19.54 -5.95 -24.21
N ILE A 191 18.38 -6.42 -24.67
CA ILE A 191 18.21 -7.03 -26.01
C ILE A 191 18.32 -5.97 -27.12
N LYS A 192 18.01 -4.70 -26.80
CA LYS A 192 18.07 -3.59 -27.80
C LYS A 192 19.45 -2.95 -27.91
N GLN A 193 20.41 -3.31 -27.07
CA GLN A 193 21.83 -2.93 -27.16
C GLN A 193 22.62 -3.97 -27.93
#